data_32cfd433cc125a064a055538a435ce69
#
_entry.id   32cfd433cc125a064a055538a435ce69
#
_cell.length_a   1.000
_cell.length_b   1.000
_cell.length_c   1.000
_cell.angle_alpha   90.00
_cell.angle_beta   90.00
_cell.angle_gamma   90.00
#
_symmetry.space_group_name_H-M   'P 1'
#
loop_
_entity.id
_entity.type
_entity.pdbx_description
1 polymer ?
#
loop_
_entity_poly.entity_id
_entity_poly.type
_entity_poly.pdbx_seq_one_letter_code
_entity_poly.pdbx_strand_id
1 'polypeptide(L)'
;MNQTAELQNLKNRYGIVGRDEALDEALRTALQVAPTDLSVLIQGESGVGKEVIPRIIHDHSRRKGKRYIAINCGSIPEGTIDSELFGHEKGAFTSAIGEHEGYFGTADGGTLFLDEVGELPMSTQARLLRVLETGEYIRVGSSEPRKTNARIVAATNVNIPHAIREGKFREDLYYRLCTINIQMPPLRDRKSDVVLLFKKFALDTAEKYNIPEPIRLTPEAEMVMQAYKWPGNVRQLRNITEQMSILSQIRLITPEMLAKHGVVPNSDEETSMVAVNTINRTDAHGYAHEIQFLANAVQVLTQEVNELKMKVNAMSNPMQVRLPAPVTGDSITSGHMADTTPHMSYGRITGMEADIQTP
;
A
#
# COMPACT_ATOMS: atom_id res chain seq x y z
N MET A 1 -13.60 27.63 25.27
CA MET A 1 -13.52 26.13 25.27
C MET A 1 -12.08 25.74 25.05
N ASN A 2 -11.62 24.70 25.75
CA ASN A 2 -10.19 24.37 25.79
C ASN A 2 -9.79 23.74 24.44
N GLN A 3 -8.96 24.42 23.62
CA GLN A 3 -8.50 23.97 22.29
C GLN A 3 -7.94 22.54 22.32
N THR A 4 -7.33 22.15 23.45
CA THR A 4 -6.82 20.80 23.65
C THR A 4 -7.95 19.75 23.68
N ALA A 5 -9.10 20.05 24.31
CA ALA A 5 -10.23 19.12 24.35
C ALA A 5 -10.92 18.97 22.98
N GLU A 6 -10.99 20.05 22.21
CA GLU A 6 -11.52 20.02 20.85
C GLU A 6 -10.66 19.17 19.93
N LEU A 7 -9.34 19.32 20.00
CA LEU A 7 -8.40 18.54 19.22
C LEU A 7 -8.43 17.04 19.60
N GLN A 8 -8.58 16.74 20.91
CA GLN A 8 -8.71 15.35 21.35
C GLN A 8 -10.01 14.71 20.84
N ASN A 9 -11.12 15.44 20.85
CA ASN A 9 -12.37 14.97 20.29
C ASN A 9 -12.28 14.73 18.77
N LEU A 10 -11.56 15.60 18.06
CA LEU A 10 -11.25 15.43 16.64
C LEU A 10 -10.46 14.13 16.42
N LYS A 11 -9.36 13.95 17.15
CA LYS A 11 -8.52 12.74 17.03
C LYS A 11 -9.35 11.47 17.27
N ASN A 12 -10.18 11.47 18.31
CA ASN A 12 -11.03 10.32 18.62
C ASN A 12 -12.03 10.02 17.49
N ARG A 13 -12.66 11.06 16.91
CA ARG A 13 -13.64 10.93 15.83
C ARG A 13 -13.05 10.34 14.55
N TYR A 14 -11.82 10.70 14.22
CA TYR A 14 -11.15 10.24 12.99
C TYR A 14 -10.15 9.09 13.24
N GLY A 15 -10.11 8.57 14.46
CA GLY A 15 -9.22 7.46 14.82
C GLY A 15 -7.73 7.82 14.75
N ILE A 16 -7.39 9.10 14.91
CA ILE A 16 -6.03 9.61 14.87
C ILE A 16 -5.38 9.35 16.23
N VAL A 17 -4.26 8.65 16.22
CA VAL A 17 -3.43 8.39 17.41
C VAL A 17 -2.13 9.15 17.28
N GLY A 18 -1.81 9.92 18.31
CA GLY A 18 -0.56 10.69 18.40
C GLY A 18 -0.67 11.84 19.39
N ARG A 19 0.49 12.27 19.89
CA ARG A 19 0.65 13.39 20.83
C ARG A 19 1.69 14.39 20.34
N ASP A 20 2.20 14.18 19.15
CA ASP A 20 3.21 15.02 18.53
C ASP A 20 2.66 16.41 18.20
N GLU A 21 3.44 17.46 18.49
CA GLU A 21 3.05 18.86 18.30
C GLU A 21 2.87 19.22 16.81
N ALA A 22 3.73 18.70 15.91
CA ALA A 22 3.65 18.97 14.48
C ALA A 22 2.40 18.33 13.86
N LEU A 23 2.00 17.13 14.35
CA LEU A 23 0.73 16.54 13.98
C LEU A 23 -0.45 17.39 14.47
N ASP A 24 -0.38 17.89 15.71
CA ASP A 24 -1.42 18.74 16.29
C ASP A 24 -1.57 20.06 15.53
N GLU A 25 -0.46 20.65 15.11
CA GLU A 25 -0.47 21.87 14.28
C GLU A 25 -1.09 21.63 12.91
N ALA A 26 -0.77 20.50 12.26
CA ALA A 26 -1.41 20.13 11.00
C ALA A 26 -2.94 20.00 11.13
N LEU A 27 -3.41 19.40 12.23
CA LEU A 27 -4.84 19.26 12.53
C LEU A 27 -5.51 20.60 12.85
N ARG A 28 -4.85 21.49 13.62
CA ARG A 28 -5.35 22.85 13.89
C ARG A 28 -5.48 23.65 12.59
N THR A 29 -4.46 23.62 11.74
CA THR A 29 -4.50 24.29 10.45
C THR A 29 -5.64 23.75 9.58
N ALA A 30 -5.86 22.45 9.56
CA ALA A 30 -6.97 21.84 8.83
C ALA A 30 -8.34 22.35 9.32
N LEU A 31 -8.54 22.48 10.64
CA LEU A 31 -9.77 23.04 11.21
C LEU A 31 -9.94 24.53 10.89
N GLN A 32 -8.86 25.31 10.95
CA GLN A 32 -8.89 26.75 10.66
C GLN A 32 -9.24 27.03 9.20
N VAL A 33 -8.71 26.24 8.27
CA VAL A 33 -8.97 26.43 6.84
C VAL A 33 -10.31 25.85 6.39
N ALA A 34 -10.88 24.91 7.16
CA ALA A 34 -12.11 24.21 6.78
C ALA A 34 -13.28 25.14 6.40
N PRO A 35 -13.59 26.23 7.13
CA PRO A 35 -14.71 27.12 6.79
C PRO A 35 -14.51 27.96 5.51
N THR A 36 -13.28 27.98 4.97
CA THR A 36 -12.93 28.75 3.75
C THR A 36 -13.06 27.88 2.51
N ASP A 37 -13.02 28.51 1.33
CA ASP A 37 -12.94 27.81 0.04
C ASP A 37 -11.52 27.82 -0.55
N LEU A 38 -10.51 28.16 0.26
CA LEU A 38 -9.10 28.17 -0.17
C LEU A 38 -8.62 26.78 -0.56
N SER A 39 -7.74 26.72 -1.56
CA SER A 39 -7.01 25.51 -1.93
C SER A 39 -6.02 25.15 -0.83
N VAL A 40 -5.87 23.87 -0.56
CA VAL A 40 -4.96 23.33 0.45
C VAL A 40 -4.06 22.28 -0.19
N LEU A 41 -2.76 22.45 -0.01
CA LEU A 41 -1.77 21.46 -0.38
C LEU A 41 -1.25 20.75 0.88
N ILE A 42 -1.38 19.43 0.94
CA ILE A 42 -0.91 18.60 2.04
C ILE A 42 0.36 17.90 1.58
N GLN A 43 1.47 18.18 2.26
CA GLN A 43 2.76 17.60 1.93
C GLN A 43 3.20 16.64 3.03
N GLY A 44 3.89 15.56 2.65
CA GLY A 44 4.44 14.57 3.58
C GLY A 44 4.74 13.26 2.88
N GLU A 45 5.56 12.45 3.50
CA GLU A 45 5.98 11.17 2.95
C GLU A 45 4.81 10.21 2.72
N SER A 46 5.04 9.19 1.90
CA SER A 46 4.06 8.13 1.70
C SER A 46 3.77 7.41 3.02
N GLY A 47 2.50 7.10 3.28
CA GLY A 47 2.07 6.34 4.46
C GLY A 47 2.03 7.10 5.78
N VAL A 48 2.15 8.45 5.79
CA VAL A 48 2.03 9.27 7.03
C VAL A 48 0.59 9.50 7.49
N GLY A 49 -0.41 9.23 6.62
CA GLY A 49 -1.84 9.42 6.90
C GLY A 49 -2.40 10.73 6.35
N LYS A 50 -1.91 11.21 5.20
CA LYS A 50 -2.40 12.45 4.55
C LYS A 50 -3.90 12.45 4.26
N GLU A 51 -4.47 11.30 3.98
CA GLU A 51 -5.87 11.10 3.58
C GLU A 51 -6.91 11.53 4.64
N VAL A 52 -6.49 11.65 5.89
CA VAL A 52 -7.38 12.07 6.99
C VAL A 52 -7.66 13.57 6.94
N ILE A 53 -6.66 14.39 6.57
CA ILE A 53 -6.76 15.85 6.58
C ILE A 53 -7.84 16.39 5.63
N PRO A 54 -7.96 15.94 4.36
CA PRO A 54 -9.02 16.39 3.46
C PRO A 54 -10.42 16.07 3.99
N ARG A 55 -10.58 14.94 4.65
CA ARG A 55 -11.84 14.53 5.26
C ARG A 55 -12.23 15.45 6.42
N ILE A 56 -11.27 15.79 7.28
CA ILE A 56 -11.47 16.78 8.34
C ILE A 56 -11.89 18.13 7.76
N ILE A 57 -11.17 18.60 6.72
CA ILE A 57 -11.47 19.86 6.04
C ILE A 57 -12.89 19.85 5.47
N HIS A 58 -13.29 18.78 4.78
CA HIS A 58 -14.62 18.65 4.21
C HIS A 58 -15.72 18.65 5.30
N ASP A 59 -15.59 17.81 6.31
CA ASP A 59 -16.60 17.59 7.36
C ASP A 59 -16.83 18.85 8.24
N HIS A 60 -15.81 19.73 8.34
CA HIS A 60 -15.89 20.99 9.08
C HIS A 60 -16.09 22.22 8.17
N SER A 61 -16.30 22.00 6.85
CA SER A 61 -16.54 23.07 5.87
C SER A 61 -18.03 23.42 5.74
N ARG A 62 -18.29 24.51 5.00
CA ARG A 62 -19.65 24.85 4.56
C ARG A 62 -20.23 23.83 3.59
N ARG A 63 -19.38 22.93 3.03
CA ARG A 63 -19.73 21.90 2.05
C ARG A 63 -19.92 20.51 2.67
N LYS A 64 -19.95 20.37 4.01
CA LYS A 64 -20.04 19.09 4.73
C LYS A 64 -21.19 18.16 4.33
N GLY A 65 -22.26 18.70 3.75
CA GLY A 65 -23.41 17.94 3.27
C GLY A 65 -23.40 17.71 1.75
N LYS A 66 -22.33 18.12 1.07
CA LYS A 66 -22.16 17.98 -0.38
C LYS A 66 -21.27 16.76 -0.70
N ARG A 67 -21.06 16.49 -1.99
CA ARG A 67 -20.20 15.37 -2.40
C ARG A 67 -18.75 15.58 -1.98
N TYR A 68 -18.15 14.56 -1.43
CA TYR A 68 -16.70 14.43 -1.22
C TYR A 68 -16.20 13.31 -2.12
N ILE A 69 -15.29 13.65 -3.03
CA ILE A 69 -14.67 12.69 -3.97
C ILE A 69 -13.18 12.70 -3.70
N ALA A 70 -12.60 11.53 -3.50
CA ALA A 70 -11.16 11.34 -3.32
C ALA A 70 -10.64 10.47 -4.45
N ILE A 71 -9.61 10.93 -5.13
CA ILE A 71 -8.95 10.20 -6.21
C ILE A 71 -7.44 10.18 -5.98
N ASN A 72 -6.80 9.09 -6.35
CA ASN A 72 -5.35 9.00 -6.39
C ASN A 72 -4.89 9.16 -7.84
N CYS A 73 -4.20 10.27 -8.13
CA CYS A 73 -3.74 10.61 -9.49
C CYS A 73 -2.70 9.62 -10.02
N GLY A 74 -1.85 9.07 -9.14
CA GLY A 74 -0.85 8.08 -9.53
C GLY A 74 -1.41 6.70 -9.86
N SER A 75 -2.66 6.42 -9.47
CA SER A 75 -3.33 5.14 -9.79
C SER A 75 -4.06 5.12 -11.13
N ILE A 76 -4.24 6.29 -11.76
CA ILE A 76 -4.96 6.43 -13.03
C ILE A 76 -3.93 6.49 -14.16
N PRO A 77 -4.03 5.64 -15.20
CA PRO A 77 -3.11 5.69 -16.33
C PRO A 77 -3.11 7.06 -17.03
N GLU A 78 -1.93 7.54 -17.45
CA GLU A 78 -1.76 8.83 -18.10
C GLU A 78 -2.69 9.02 -19.30
N GLY A 79 -2.93 7.98 -20.10
CA GLY A 79 -3.81 8.02 -21.26
C GLY A 79 -5.30 8.23 -20.95
N THR A 80 -5.74 8.04 -19.71
CA THR A 80 -7.15 8.14 -19.31
C THR A 80 -7.40 9.23 -18.27
N ILE A 81 -6.36 9.76 -17.61
CA ILE A 81 -6.50 10.71 -16.50
C ILE A 81 -7.28 11.97 -16.85
N ASP A 82 -7.08 12.50 -18.05
CA ASP A 82 -7.84 13.66 -18.54
C ASP A 82 -9.32 13.36 -18.69
N SER A 83 -9.65 12.18 -19.19
CA SER A 83 -11.03 11.71 -19.33
C SER A 83 -11.70 11.48 -17.97
N GLU A 84 -10.97 10.94 -17.01
CA GLU A 84 -11.47 10.72 -15.65
C GLU A 84 -11.69 12.05 -14.91
N LEU A 85 -10.73 12.96 -14.97
CA LEU A 85 -10.83 14.26 -14.29
C LEU A 85 -11.86 15.18 -14.91
N PHE A 86 -11.80 15.39 -16.24
CA PHE A 86 -12.57 16.43 -16.94
C PHE A 86 -13.78 15.88 -17.71
N GLY A 87 -13.87 14.53 -17.83
CA GLY A 87 -14.90 13.88 -18.62
C GLY A 87 -14.60 13.86 -20.12
N HIS A 88 -15.44 13.16 -20.87
CA HIS A 88 -15.35 13.07 -22.33
C HIS A 88 -16.72 13.07 -22.99
N GLU A 89 -16.76 13.54 -24.24
CA GLU A 89 -17.93 13.44 -25.09
C GLU A 89 -17.93 12.08 -25.81
N LYS A 90 -19.13 11.65 -26.23
CA LYS A 90 -19.27 10.41 -27.02
C LYS A 90 -18.42 10.49 -28.29
N GLY A 91 -17.59 9.48 -28.54
CA GLY A 91 -16.71 9.42 -29.71
C GLY A 91 -15.39 10.20 -29.57
N ALA A 92 -15.06 10.72 -28.40
CA ALA A 92 -13.83 11.46 -28.16
C ALA A 92 -12.54 10.63 -28.43
N PHE A 93 -12.64 9.31 -28.27
CA PHE A 93 -11.61 8.31 -28.60
C PHE A 93 -12.26 6.97 -28.93
N THR A 94 -11.50 6.02 -29.49
CA THR A 94 -12.02 4.77 -30.06
C THR A 94 -12.92 3.94 -29.12
N SER A 95 -12.69 4.01 -27.81
CA SER A 95 -13.49 3.30 -26.79
C SER A 95 -14.54 4.18 -26.09
N ALA A 96 -14.72 5.45 -26.49
CA ALA A 96 -15.72 6.36 -25.91
C ALA A 96 -17.13 6.09 -26.46
N ILE A 97 -17.77 5.02 -26.02
CA ILE A 97 -19.12 4.60 -26.47
C ILE A 97 -20.20 5.57 -25.94
N GLY A 98 -20.01 6.13 -24.74
CA GLY A 98 -20.91 7.07 -24.08
C GLY A 98 -20.22 8.40 -23.75
N GLU A 99 -20.98 9.34 -23.18
CA GLU A 99 -20.40 10.51 -22.51
C GLU A 99 -20.03 10.17 -21.06
N HIS A 100 -19.02 10.84 -20.52
CA HIS A 100 -18.61 10.76 -19.13
C HIS A 100 -18.47 12.15 -18.53
N GLU A 101 -19.04 12.36 -17.34
CA GLU A 101 -19.07 13.68 -16.72
C GLU A 101 -17.70 14.13 -16.17
N GLY A 102 -16.89 13.17 -15.72
CA GLY A 102 -15.62 13.39 -15.03
C GLY A 102 -15.78 13.85 -13.59
N TYR A 103 -14.67 13.80 -12.83
CA TYR A 103 -14.69 14.09 -11.40
C TYR A 103 -14.98 15.56 -11.10
N PHE A 104 -14.55 16.51 -11.95
CA PHE A 104 -14.85 17.94 -11.76
C PHE A 104 -16.34 18.26 -11.89
N GLY A 105 -17.04 17.62 -12.81
CA GLY A 105 -18.49 17.74 -12.91
C GLY A 105 -19.19 17.08 -11.75
N THR A 106 -18.81 15.85 -11.43
CA THR A 106 -19.41 15.08 -10.34
C THR A 106 -19.19 15.73 -8.96
N ALA A 107 -18.07 16.42 -8.73
CA ALA A 107 -17.74 17.10 -7.48
C ALA A 107 -18.30 18.54 -7.40
N ASP A 108 -19.09 18.98 -8.38
CA ASP A 108 -19.59 20.37 -8.40
C ASP A 108 -20.33 20.75 -7.10
N GLY A 109 -20.00 21.93 -6.57
CA GLY A 109 -20.49 22.41 -5.27
C GLY A 109 -19.96 21.64 -4.05
N GLY A 110 -19.17 20.56 -4.25
CA GLY A 110 -18.59 19.70 -3.23
C GLY A 110 -17.09 19.95 -3.00
N THR A 111 -16.38 18.87 -2.64
CA THR A 111 -14.93 18.86 -2.44
C THR A 111 -14.31 17.73 -3.24
N LEU A 112 -13.29 18.03 -4.02
CA LEU A 112 -12.46 17.08 -4.76
C LEU A 112 -11.09 17.01 -4.08
N PHE A 113 -10.73 15.84 -3.60
CA PHE A 113 -9.40 15.54 -3.07
C PHE A 113 -8.56 14.84 -4.13
N LEU A 114 -7.41 15.42 -4.45
CA LEU A 114 -6.43 14.93 -5.40
C LEU A 114 -5.22 14.41 -4.63
N ASP A 115 -5.11 13.10 -4.43
CA ASP A 115 -3.91 12.49 -3.85
C ASP A 115 -2.85 12.28 -4.92
N GLU A 116 -1.58 12.36 -4.53
CA GLU A 116 -0.41 12.23 -5.42
C GLU A 116 -0.47 13.17 -6.63
N VAL A 117 -0.87 14.44 -6.40
CA VAL A 117 -0.99 15.46 -7.46
C VAL A 117 0.34 15.72 -8.21
N GLY A 118 1.48 15.39 -7.58
CA GLY A 118 2.80 15.46 -8.20
C GLY A 118 3.04 14.48 -9.34
N GLU A 119 2.20 13.44 -9.46
CA GLU A 119 2.28 12.43 -10.53
C GLU A 119 1.46 12.80 -11.77
N LEU A 120 0.75 13.94 -11.76
CA LEU A 120 -0.04 14.39 -12.91
C LEU A 120 0.86 14.73 -14.11
N PRO A 121 0.50 14.32 -15.35
CA PRO A 121 1.16 14.77 -16.57
C PRO A 121 1.12 16.29 -16.72
N MET A 122 2.12 16.87 -17.36
CA MET A 122 2.23 18.33 -17.57
C MET A 122 1.02 18.94 -18.30
N SER A 123 0.43 18.21 -19.25
CA SER A 123 -0.79 18.59 -19.96
C SER A 123 -1.98 18.69 -19.02
N THR A 124 -2.15 17.70 -18.15
CA THR A 124 -3.22 17.65 -17.14
C THR A 124 -3.04 18.74 -16.08
N GLN A 125 -1.78 19.02 -15.67
CA GLN A 125 -1.46 20.14 -14.77
C GLN A 125 -1.91 21.48 -15.33
N ALA A 126 -1.71 21.74 -16.64
CA ALA A 126 -2.15 22.97 -17.29
C ALA A 126 -3.69 23.11 -17.29
N ARG A 127 -4.40 22.00 -17.48
CA ARG A 127 -5.88 21.97 -17.42
C ARG A 127 -6.39 22.17 -15.99
N LEU A 128 -5.73 21.56 -15.00
CA LEU A 128 -6.05 21.73 -13.58
C LEU A 128 -5.87 23.20 -13.15
N LEU A 129 -4.78 23.85 -13.61
CA LEU A 129 -4.56 25.27 -13.33
C LEU A 129 -5.74 26.13 -13.81
N ARG A 130 -6.23 25.89 -15.03
CA ARG A 130 -7.40 26.63 -15.55
C ARG A 130 -8.62 26.45 -14.65
N VAL A 131 -8.88 25.23 -14.16
CA VAL A 131 -10.00 25.00 -13.22
C VAL A 131 -9.81 25.80 -11.94
N LEU A 132 -8.60 25.84 -11.38
CA LEU A 132 -8.30 26.56 -10.15
C LEU A 132 -8.40 28.08 -10.29
N GLU A 133 -8.14 28.63 -11.49
CA GLU A 133 -8.18 30.07 -11.76
C GLU A 133 -9.57 30.56 -12.09
N THR A 134 -10.26 29.87 -12.99
CA THR A 134 -11.53 30.34 -13.59
C THR A 134 -12.75 29.51 -13.18
N GLY A 135 -12.55 28.35 -12.58
CA GLY A 135 -13.62 27.36 -12.34
C GLY A 135 -14.11 26.69 -13.63
N GLU A 136 -13.36 26.81 -14.75
CA GLU A 136 -13.79 26.28 -16.04
C GLU A 136 -12.90 25.09 -16.47
N TYR A 137 -13.54 24.12 -17.09
CA TYR A 137 -12.88 22.98 -17.72
C TYR A 137 -13.56 22.62 -19.05
N ILE A 138 -12.86 21.86 -19.89
CA ILE A 138 -13.35 21.38 -21.17
C ILE A 138 -13.25 19.86 -21.18
N ARG A 139 -14.31 19.17 -21.58
CA ARG A 139 -14.29 17.70 -21.76
C ARG A 139 -13.36 17.28 -22.90
N VAL A 140 -12.85 16.06 -22.84
CA VAL A 140 -12.08 15.48 -23.95
C VAL A 140 -13.01 15.31 -25.16
N GLY A 141 -12.58 15.80 -26.33
CA GLY A 141 -13.39 15.77 -27.56
C GLY A 141 -14.41 16.90 -27.69
N SER A 142 -14.47 17.84 -26.73
CA SER A 142 -15.34 19.03 -26.78
C SER A 142 -14.52 20.31 -26.93
N SER A 143 -15.19 21.38 -27.41
CA SER A 143 -14.68 22.74 -27.36
C SER A 143 -15.47 23.65 -26.39
N GLU A 144 -16.55 23.14 -25.80
CA GLU A 144 -17.42 23.91 -24.93
C GLU A 144 -16.89 23.95 -23.50
N PRO A 145 -16.68 25.14 -22.90
CA PRO A 145 -16.29 25.26 -21.52
C PRO A 145 -17.44 24.93 -20.58
N ARG A 146 -17.17 24.15 -19.55
CA ARG A 146 -18.08 23.84 -18.43
C ARG A 146 -17.57 24.47 -17.16
N LYS A 147 -18.46 24.80 -16.24
CA LYS A 147 -18.10 25.40 -14.95
C LYS A 147 -18.24 24.40 -13.83
N THR A 148 -17.35 24.53 -12.85
CA THR A 148 -17.42 23.80 -11.58
C THR A 148 -17.08 24.73 -10.43
N ASN A 149 -17.76 24.53 -9.31
CA ASN A 149 -17.46 25.16 -8.01
C ASN A 149 -16.98 24.08 -7.02
N ALA A 150 -16.14 23.16 -7.48
CA ALA A 150 -15.53 22.16 -6.60
C ALA A 150 -14.40 22.79 -5.78
N ARG A 151 -14.40 22.60 -4.46
CA ARG A 151 -13.25 22.92 -3.61
C ARG A 151 -12.15 21.91 -3.83
N ILE A 152 -10.93 22.34 -4.11
CA ILE A 152 -9.79 21.45 -4.32
C ILE A 152 -8.94 21.36 -3.05
N VAL A 153 -8.67 20.13 -2.63
CA VAL A 153 -7.65 19.79 -1.64
C VAL A 153 -6.70 18.81 -2.31
N ALA A 154 -5.41 19.10 -2.31
CA ALA A 154 -4.40 18.29 -2.97
C ALA A 154 -3.42 17.70 -1.95
N ALA A 155 -2.88 16.52 -2.22
CA ALA A 155 -1.80 15.94 -1.44
C ALA A 155 -0.67 15.43 -2.34
N THR A 156 0.56 15.43 -1.81
CA THR A 156 1.73 14.93 -2.50
C THR A 156 2.79 14.41 -1.53
N ASN A 157 3.54 13.42 -1.96
CA ASN A 157 4.77 12.94 -1.32
C ASN A 157 6.02 13.44 -2.07
N VAL A 158 5.84 14.08 -3.23
CA VAL A 158 6.93 14.59 -4.08
C VAL A 158 7.45 15.91 -3.53
N ASN A 159 8.75 16.12 -3.59
CA ASN A 159 9.36 17.42 -3.35
C ASN A 159 9.07 18.34 -4.56
N ILE A 160 7.97 19.11 -4.47
CA ILE A 160 7.51 19.95 -5.58
C ILE A 160 8.57 20.96 -6.05
N PRO A 161 9.31 21.69 -5.18
CA PRO A 161 10.40 22.55 -5.62
C PRO A 161 11.47 21.84 -6.45
N HIS A 162 11.76 20.57 -6.15
CA HIS A 162 12.68 19.77 -6.96
C HIS A 162 12.04 19.39 -8.31
N ALA A 163 10.78 18.95 -8.30
CA ALA A 163 10.03 18.59 -9.51
C ALA A 163 9.86 19.79 -10.48
N ILE A 164 9.72 21.02 -9.96
CA ILE A 164 9.70 22.25 -10.78
C ILE A 164 11.05 22.44 -11.49
N ARG A 165 12.16 22.31 -10.77
CA ARG A 165 13.51 22.42 -11.41
C ARG A 165 13.77 21.38 -12.48
N GLU A 166 13.20 20.20 -12.33
CA GLU A 166 13.30 19.10 -13.33
C GLU A 166 12.28 19.27 -14.48
N GLY A 167 11.42 20.27 -14.46
CA GLY A 167 10.36 20.46 -15.47
C GLY A 167 9.24 19.42 -15.41
N LYS A 168 9.09 18.71 -14.29
CA LYS A 168 8.03 17.71 -14.05
C LYS A 168 6.78 18.30 -13.41
N PHE A 169 6.89 19.48 -12.81
CA PHE A 169 5.76 20.17 -12.19
C PHE A 169 5.77 21.66 -12.55
N ARG A 170 4.59 22.22 -12.81
CA ARG A 170 4.44 23.64 -13.16
C ARG A 170 4.49 24.52 -11.91
N GLU A 171 5.28 25.56 -11.97
CA GLU A 171 5.43 26.53 -10.89
C GLU A 171 4.13 27.33 -10.61
N ASP A 172 3.42 27.72 -11.68
CA ASP A 172 2.14 28.42 -11.58
C ASP A 172 1.07 27.58 -10.87
N LEU A 173 0.97 26.31 -11.20
CA LEU A 173 0.07 25.39 -10.53
C LEU A 173 0.43 25.20 -9.05
N TYR A 174 1.73 25.13 -8.73
CA TYR A 174 2.17 25.02 -7.33
C TYR A 174 1.66 26.20 -6.50
N TYR A 175 1.88 27.42 -6.94
CA TYR A 175 1.41 28.60 -6.18
C TYR A 175 -0.11 28.64 -6.06
N ARG A 176 -0.85 28.15 -7.04
CA ARG A 176 -2.30 28.12 -7.00
C ARG A 176 -2.85 27.04 -6.07
N LEU A 177 -2.22 25.88 -6.00
CA LEU A 177 -2.57 24.78 -5.07
C LEU A 177 -2.14 25.11 -3.63
N CYS A 178 -0.97 25.70 -3.46
CA CYS A 178 -0.32 25.95 -2.17
C CYS A 178 -0.77 27.28 -1.54
N THR A 179 -2.07 27.64 -1.64
CA THR A 179 -2.60 28.79 -0.92
C THR A 179 -2.45 28.60 0.59
N ILE A 180 -2.74 27.40 1.06
CA ILE A 180 -2.41 26.94 2.43
C ILE A 180 -1.60 25.64 2.31
N ASN A 181 -0.48 25.59 3.02
CA ASN A 181 0.36 24.40 3.10
C ASN A 181 0.19 23.70 4.46
N ILE A 182 -0.09 22.40 4.44
CA ILE A 182 -0.14 21.57 5.64
C ILE A 182 0.96 20.51 5.51
N GLN A 183 1.92 20.53 6.45
CA GLN A 183 2.99 19.54 6.51
C GLN A 183 2.60 18.40 7.45
N MET A 184 2.62 17.18 6.95
CA MET A 184 2.42 15.97 7.77
C MET A 184 3.78 15.41 8.18
N PRO A 185 4.09 15.35 9.49
CA PRO A 185 5.39 14.89 9.96
C PRO A 185 5.57 13.39 9.70
N PRO A 186 6.77 12.94 9.26
CA PRO A 186 7.08 11.53 9.14
C PRO A 186 7.15 10.87 10.53
N LEU A 187 6.94 9.54 10.57
CA LEU A 187 6.82 8.81 11.83
C LEU A 187 8.11 8.84 12.67
N ARG A 188 9.28 8.92 12.02
CA ARG A 188 10.60 9.04 12.71
C ARG A 188 10.74 10.32 13.53
N ASP A 189 10.03 11.39 13.18
CA ASP A 189 10.07 12.66 13.89
C ASP A 189 9.09 12.70 15.07
N ARG A 190 8.09 11.80 15.10
CA ARG A 190 7.12 11.64 16.19
C ARG A 190 7.27 10.29 16.90
N LYS A 191 8.48 10.06 17.44
CA LYS A 191 8.91 8.79 18.05
C LYS A 191 7.99 8.30 19.17
N SER A 192 7.42 9.21 19.97
CA SER A 192 6.48 8.88 21.04
C SER A 192 5.18 8.25 20.52
N ASP A 193 4.79 8.56 19.28
CA ASP A 193 3.57 8.05 18.69
C ASP A 193 3.71 6.62 18.17
N VAL A 194 4.94 6.15 17.90
CA VAL A 194 5.21 4.81 17.36
C VAL A 194 4.61 3.72 18.26
N VAL A 195 4.90 3.78 19.56
CA VAL A 195 4.41 2.79 20.54
C VAL A 195 2.90 2.90 20.73
N LEU A 196 2.34 4.11 20.69
CA LEU A 196 0.90 4.34 20.80
C LEU A 196 0.16 3.75 19.60
N LEU A 197 0.67 3.98 18.39
CA LEU A 197 0.14 3.43 17.14
C LEU A 197 0.26 1.90 17.11
N PHE A 198 1.40 1.34 17.53
CA PHE A 198 1.56 -0.10 17.64
C PHE A 198 0.49 -0.72 18.56
N LYS A 199 0.32 -0.17 19.77
CA LYS A 199 -0.68 -0.64 20.73
C LYS A 199 -2.10 -0.60 20.14
N LYS A 200 -2.44 0.49 19.43
CA LYS A 200 -3.73 0.60 18.75
C LYS A 200 -3.88 -0.47 17.65
N PHE A 201 -2.90 -0.62 16.77
CA PHE A 201 -3.00 -1.58 15.67
C PHE A 201 -3.02 -3.03 16.16
N ALA A 202 -2.30 -3.35 17.23
CA ALA A 202 -2.35 -4.66 17.88
C ALA A 202 -3.75 -4.97 18.43
N LEU A 203 -4.40 -3.98 19.07
CA LEU A 203 -5.77 -4.11 19.55
C LEU A 203 -6.77 -4.25 18.39
N ASP A 204 -6.70 -3.35 17.41
CA ASP A 204 -7.58 -3.38 16.22
C ASP A 204 -7.47 -4.73 15.48
N THR A 205 -6.26 -5.29 15.39
CA THR A 205 -6.01 -6.59 14.75
C THR A 205 -6.58 -7.74 15.58
N ALA A 206 -6.37 -7.71 16.90
CA ALA A 206 -6.89 -8.73 17.80
C ALA A 206 -8.43 -8.78 17.74
N GLU A 207 -9.08 -7.62 17.70
CA GLU A 207 -10.53 -7.48 17.57
C GLU A 207 -11.02 -8.00 16.21
N LYS A 208 -10.38 -7.57 15.12
CA LYS A 208 -10.73 -7.94 13.74
C LYS A 208 -10.67 -9.46 13.49
N TYR A 209 -9.68 -10.14 14.06
CA TYR A 209 -9.44 -11.57 13.84
C TYR A 209 -9.82 -12.45 15.03
N ASN A 210 -10.51 -11.91 16.05
CA ASN A 210 -10.91 -12.61 17.27
C ASN A 210 -9.74 -13.30 17.98
N ILE A 211 -8.57 -12.62 18.03
CA ILE A 211 -7.39 -13.10 18.74
C ILE A 211 -7.56 -12.81 20.23
N PRO A 212 -7.48 -13.81 21.13
CA PRO A 212 -7.82 -13.64 22.54
C PRO A 212 -6.96 -12.59 23.27
N GLU A 213 -5.68 -12.48 22.90
CA GLU A 213 -4.73 -11.55 23.50
C GLU A 213 -3.95 -10.80 22.43
N PRO A 214 -3.96 -9.43 22.45
CA PRO A 214 -3.15 -8.63 21.55
C PRO A 214 -1.65 -8.79 21.87
N ILE A 215 -0.81 -8.62 20.87
CA ILE A 215 0.64 -8.59 21.06
C ILE A 215 1.07 -7.34 21.83
N ARG A 216 2.15 -7.47 22.63
CA ARG A 216 2.76 -6.39 23.42
C ARG A 216 4.25 -6.35 23.15
N LEU A 217 4.87 -5.19 23.35
CA LEU A 217 6.32 -5.03 23.23
C LEU A 217 6.99 -5.21 24.59
N THR A 218 8.19 -5.77 24.60
CA THR A 218 9.09 -5.62 25.76
C THR A 218 9.64 -4.17 25.80
N PRO A 219 10.13 -3.68 26.94
CA PRO A 219 10.74 -2.34 27.00
C PRO A 219 11.88 -2.12 26.01
N GLU A 220 12.70 -3.15 25.78
CA GLU A 220 13.79 -3.13 24.79
C GLU A 220 13.25 -3.05 23.36
N ALA A 221 12.17 -3.77 23.07
CA ALA A 221 11.50 -3.71 21.77
C ALA A 221 10.85 -2.33 21.53
N GLU A 222 10.28 -1.69 22.57
CA GLU A 222 9.77 -0.31 22.44
C GLU A 222 10.88 0.67 22.05
N MET A 223 12.09 0.54 22.62
CA MET A 223 13.26 1.37 22.26
C MET A 223 13.68 1.16 20.80
N VAL A 224 13.74 -0.10 20.35
CA VAL A 224 14.06 -0.44 18.95
C VAL A 224 13.04 0.20 18.00
N MET A 225 11.75 0.06 18.28
CA MET A 225 10.67 0.64 17.48
C MET A 225 10.77 2.17 17.37
N GLN A 226 11.12 2.86 18.47
CA GLN A 226 11.28 4.32 18.48
C GLN A 226 12.55 4.79 17.76
N ALA A 227 13.59 3.95 17.70
CA ALA A 227 14.85 4.25 17.03
C ALA A 227 14.81 3.97 15.51
N TYR A 228 13.87 3.18 15.03
CA TYR A 228 13.78 2.80 13.63
C TYR A 228 13.28 3.97 12.75
N LYS A 229 13.80 4.09 11.52
CA LYS A 229 13.50 5.22 10.59
C LYS A 229 12.08 5.20 9.99
N TRP A 230 11.42 4.07 9.97
CA TRP A 230 10.08 3.90 9.41
C TRP A 230 9.91 4.49 7.99
N PRO A 231 10.64 4.01 6.97
CA PRO A 231 10.59 4.58 5.63
C PRO A 231 9.19 4.52 4.98
N GLY A 232 8.35 3.54 5.38
CA GLY A 232 6.94 3.45 4.99
C GLY A 232 5.97 4.02 6.02
N ASN A 233 6.47 4.75 7.04
CA ASN A 233 5.70 5.48 8.04
C ASN A 233 4.62 4.62 8.74
N VAL A 234 3.43 5.19 8.94
CA VAL A 234 2.30 4.53 9.64
C VAL A 234 1.79 3.31 8.86
N ARG A 235 1.85 3.34 7.53
CA ARG A 235 1.45 2.20 6.68
C ARG A 235 2.36 0.99 6.94
N GLN A 236 3.66 1.18 7.00
CA GLN A 236 4.62 0.12 7.33
C GLN A 236 4.43 -0.40 8.76
N LEU A 237 4.31 0.50 9.73
CA LEU A 237 4.07 0.14 11.12
C LEU A 237 2.82 -0.72 11.28
N ARG A 238 1.71 -0.32 10.62
CA ARG A 238 0.46 -1.08 10.63
C ARG A 238 0.64 -2.48 10.06
N ASN A 239 1.25 -2.58 8.88
CA ASN A 239 1.46 -3.87 8.20
C ASN A 239 2.30 -4.83 9.04
N ILE A 240 3.42 -4.35 9.61
CA ILE A 240 4.29 -5.15 10.48
C ILE A 240 3.55 -5.59 11.75
N THR A 241 2.79 -4.68 12.37
CA THR A 241 2.02 -5.00 13.57
C THR A 241 0.92 -6.03 13.29
N GLU A 242 0.19 -5.89 12.19
CA GLU A 242 -0.85 -6.84 11.77
C GLU A 242 -0.21 -8.22 11.46
N GLN A 243 0.90 -8.25 10.73
CA GLN A 243 1.64 -9.48 10.43
C GLN A 243 2.11 -10.18 11.71
N MET A 244 2.75 -9.47 12.62
CA MET A 244 3.19 -10.04 13.89
C MET A 244 2.01 -10.52 14.74
N SER A 245 0.90 -9.80 14.77
CA SER A 245 -0.30 -10.18 15.52
C SER A 245 -0.89 -11.51 15.06
N ILE A 246 -0.84 -11.78 13.75
CA ILE A 246 -1.39 -13.01 13.15
C ILE A 246 -0.40 -14.18 13.27
N LEU A 247 0.88 -13.95 12.96
CA LEU A 247 1.86 -15.03 12.81
C LEU A 247 2.56 -15.42 14.11
N SER A 248 2.66 -14.53 15.11
CA SER A 248 3.37 -14.82 16.34
C SER A 248 2.52 -15.67 17.30
N GLN A 249 3.06 -16.80 17.73
CA GLN A 249 2.50 -17.61 18.81
C GLN A 249 2.74 -16.95 20.18
N ILE A 250 3.89 -16.27 20.33
CA ILE A 250 4.27 -15.55 21.56
C ILE A 250 3.69 -14.14 21.46
N ARG A 251 2.93 -13.72 22.50
CA ARG A 251 2.28 -12.41 22.53
C ARG A 251 3.18 -11.28 23.02
N LEU A 252 4.32 -11.59 23.60
CA LEU A 252 5.32 -10.63 24.03
C LEU A 252 6.45 -10.55 22.98
N ILE A 253 6.50 -9.44 22.25
CA ILE A 253 7.42 -9.20 21.14
C ILE A 253 8.75 -8.69 21.67
N THR A 254 9.83 -9.38 21.30
CA THR A 254 11.22 -9.03 21.66
C THR A 254 11.95 -8.33 20.50
N PRO A 255 13.13 -7.71 20.75
CA PRO A 255 13.94 -7.12 19.67
C PRO A 255 14.33 -8.12 18.56
N GLU A 256 14.59 -9.38 18.91
CA GLU A 256 14.95 -10.43 17.96
C GLU A 256 13.76 -10.75 17.01
N MET A 257 12.53 -10.70 17.54
CA MET A 257 11.34 -10.85 16.73
C MET A 257 11.14 -9.68 15.79
N LEU A 258 11.38 -8.45 16.25
CA LEU A 258 11.34 -7.25 15.40
C LEU A 258 12.38 -7.33 14.28
N ALA A 259 13.59 -7.79 14.58
CA ALA A 259 14.65 -7.95 13.58
C ALA A 259 14.26 -8.93 12.45
N LYS A 260 13.54 -10.02 12.76
CA LYS A 260 12.99 -10.96 11.75
C LYS A 260 12.03 -10.27 10.77
N HIS A 261 11.38 -9.20 11.19
CA HIS A 261 10.49 -8.38 10.36
C HIS A 261 11.18 -7.15 9.77
N GLY A 262 12.52 -7.08 9.81
CA GLY A 262 13.32 -5.99 9.25
C GLY A 262 13.32 -4.71 10.07
N VAL A 263 12.85 -4.74 11.32
CA VAL A 263 12.90 -3.60 12.24
C VAL A 263 14.13 -3.74 13.12
N VAL A 264 15.22 -3.11 12.69
CA VAL A 264 16.50 -3.09 13.43
C VAL A 264 16.88 -1.66 13.80
N PRO A 265 17.53 -1.44 14.94
CA PRO A 265 18.03 -0.10 15.29
C PRO A 265 18.96 0.40 14.19
N ASN A 266 18.89 1.70 13.88
CA ASN A 266 19.88 2.30 12.98
C ASN A 266 21.25 2.29 13.64
N SER A 267 22.13 1.42 13.24
CA SER A 267 23.56 1.67 13.35
C SER A 267 23.90 2.72 12.28
N ASP A 268 24.55 3.80 12.67
CA ASP A 268 25.03 4.87 11.77
C ASP A 268 26.17 4.40 10.83
N GLU A 269 26.16 3.17 10.43
CA GLU A 269 27.03 2.65 9.39
C GLU A 269 26.17 2.30 8.18
N GLU A 270 26.40 3.04 7.10
CA GLU A 270 26.09 2.65 5.71
C GLU A 270 26.76 1.30 5.40
N THR A 271 26.23 0.22 5.98
CA THR A 271 26.58 -1.11 5.48
C THR A 271 25.65 -1.39 4.32
N SER A 272 26.18 -1.19 3.15
CA SER A 272 25.67 -1.59 1.84
C SER A 272 24.70 -2.77 1.97
N MET A 273 23.40 -2.49 1.89
CA MET A 273 22.50 -3.50 1.37
C MET A 273 22.95 -3.76 -0.05
N VAL A 274 23.65 -4.87 -0.22
CA VAL A 274 23.95 -5.43 -1.52
C VAL A 274 22.65 -5.46 -2.30
N ALA A 275 22.61 -4.57 -3.28
CA ALA A 275 21.55 -4.43 -4.22
C ALA A 275 21.31 -5.77 -4.93
N VAL A 276 20.16 -6.39 -4.64
CA VAL A 276 19.48 -7.14 -5.67
C VAL A 276 18.55 -6.13 -6.35
N ASN A 277 19.16 -5.25 -7.12
CA ASN A 277 18.48 -4.36 -8.03
C ASN A 277 19.17 -4.44 -9.37
N THR A 278 18.66 -5.27 -10.24
CA THR A 278 18.67 -4.96 -11.67
C THR A 278 17.56 -5.79 -12.32
N ILE A 279 16.35 -5.29 -12.35
CA ILE A 279 15.40 -5.53 -13.43
C ILE A 279 14.48 -4.32 -13.49
N ASN A 280 14.68 -3.54 -14.54
CA ASN A 280 13.81 -2.61 -15.25
C ASN A 280 12.63 -1.93 -14.55
N ARG A 281 12.77 -0.60 -14.46
CA ARG A 281 11.68 0.37 -14.33
C ARG A 281 10.70 0.19 -15.50
N THR A 282 9.46 -0.15 -15.17
CA THR A 282 8.23 0.41 -15.74
C THR A 282 7.05 -0.15 -14.95
N ASP A 283 6.22 0.76 -14.41
CA ASP A 283 4.82 0.57 -14.03
C ASP A 283 4.43 -0.58 -13.09
N ALA A 284 4.64 -0.43 -11.76
CA ALA A 284 3.87 -1.20 -10.77
C ALA A 284 4.11 -0.75 -9.31
N HIS A 285 3.83 0.50 -8.95
CA HIS A 285 4.05 0.98 -7.57
C HIS A 285 3.03 0.49 -6.52
N GLY A 286 1.99 -0.29 -6.94
CA GLY A 286 1.01 -0.87 -6.03
C GLY A 286 1.24 -2.34 -5.66
N TYR A 287 1.72 -3.14 -6.59
CA TYR A 287 1.76 -4.60 -6.44
C TYR A 287 3.11 -5.16 -5.94
N ALA A 288 4.20 -4.41 -6.04
CA ALA A 288 5.52 -4.91 -5.64
C ALA A 288 5.59 -5.22 -4.13
N HIS A 289 4.92 -4.46 -3.28
CA HIS A 289 4.84 -4.72 -1.84
C HIS A 289 3.96 -5.92 -1.51
N GLU A 290 2.86 -6.13 -2.23
CA GLU A 290 2.00 -7.31 -2.05
C GLU A 290 2.69 -8.59 -2.54
N ILE A 291 3.41 -8.53 -3.66
CA ILE A 291 4.18 -9.67 -4.17
C ILE A 291 5.32 -10.00 -3.23
N GLN A 292 6.01 -9.02 -2.66
CA GLN A 292 7.07 -9.25 -1.68
C GLN A 292 6.51 -9.81 -0.37
N PHE A 293 5.34 -9.38 0.04
CA PHE A 293 4.61 -9.93 1.19
C PHE A 293 4.24 -11.40 0.96
N LEU A 294 3.68 -11.72 -0.20
CA LEU A 294 3.33 -13.11 -0.58
C LEU A 294 4.57 -13.98 -0.72
N ALA A 295 5.67 -13.49 -1.29
CA ALA A 295 6.92 -14.21 -1.39
C ALA A 295 7.50 -14.56 -0.02
N ASN A 296 7.50 -13.62 0.92
CA ASN A 296 7.96 -13.86 2.29
C ASN A 296 7.05 -14.84 3.04
N ALA A 297 5.73 -14.74 2.88
CA ALA A 297 4.78 -15.66 3.49
C ALA A 297 4.96 -17.11 2.95
N VAL A 298 5.18 -17.25 1.64
CA VAL A 298 5.48 -18.56 1.01
C VAL A 298 6.81 -19.12 1.53
N GLN A 299 7.82 -18.29 1.74
CA GLN A 299 9.12 -18.73 2.24
C GLN A 299 9.04 -19.24 3.68
N VAL A 300 8.29 -18.56 4.55
CA VAL A 300 8.05 -19.00 5.94
C VAL A 300 7.27 -20.32 5.96
N LEU A 301 6.19 -20.45 5.20
CA LEU A 301 5.41 -21.67 5.08
C LEU A 301 6.24 -22.85 4.53
N THR A 302 7.15 -22.58 3.59
CA THR A 302 8.05 -23.61 3.05
C THR A 302 9.02 -24.10 4.11
N GLN A 303 9.53 -23.25 4.99
CA GLN A 303 10.38 -23.64 6.12
C GLN A 303 9.62 -24.48 7.13
N GLU A 304 8.41 -24.10 7.52
CA GLU A 304 7.57 -24.88 8.44
C GLU A 304 7.20 -26.27 7.88
N VAL A 305 6.88 -26.34 6.59
CA VAL A 305 6.62 -27.63 5.91
C VAL A 305 7.86 -28.52 5.90
N ASN A 306 9.05 -27.94 5.71
CA ASN A 306 10.29 -28.74 5.75
C ASN A 306 10.63 -29.19 7.18
N GLU A 307 10.40 -28.38 8.20
CA GLU A 307 10.56 -28.80 9.60
C GLU A 307 9.57 -29.92 9.99
N LEU A 308 8.31 -29.80 9.56
CA LEU A 308 7.31 -30.85 9.78
C LEU A 308 7.67 -32.14 9.05
N LYS A 309 8.18 -32.07 7.81
CA LYS A 309 8.69 -33.24 7.08
C LYS A 309 9.85 -33.89 7.80
N MET A 310 10.78 -33.13 8.36
CA MET A 310 11.90 -33.72 9.14
C MET A 310 11.40 -34.38 10.42
N LYS A 311 10.43 -33.79 11.12
CA LYS A 311 9.82 -34.43 12.31
C LYS A 311 9.06 -35.71 11.97
N VAL A 312 8.29 -35.72 10.89
CA VAL A 312 7.57 -36.91 10.42
C VAL A 312 8.54 -38.02 9.99
N ASN A 313 9.62 -37.68 9.27
CA ASN A 313 10.66 -38.66 8.90
C ASN A 313 11.42 -39.22 10.13
N ALA A 314 11.65 -38.39 11.15
CA ALA A 314 12.24 -38.84 12.41
C ALA A 314 11.32 -39.80 13.20
N MET A 315 10.00 -39.62 13.09
CA MET A 315 9.00 -40.52 13.70
C MET A 315 8.72 -41.79 12.89
N SER A 316 9.08 -41.83 11.61
CA SER A 316 8.81 -42.94 10.68
C SER A 316 9.94 -43.95 10.54
N ASN A 317 11.03 -43.84 11.34
CA ASN A 317 12.11 -44.82 11.31
C ASN A 317 11.81 -45.98 12.27
N PRO A 318 11.34 -47.13 11.77
CA PRO A 318 11.17 -48.29 12.63
C PRO A 318 12.55 -48.87 12.98
N MET A 319 12.77 -49.10 14.28
CA MET A 319 13.88 -49.87 14.87
C MET A 319 14.24 -51.08 14.00
N GLN A 320 15.44 -51.10 13.44
CA GLN A 320 16.03 -52.31 12.92
C GLN A 320 16.40 -53.24 14.11
N VAL A 321 15.55 -54.21 14.37
CA VAL A 321 15.88 -55.36 15.25
C VAL A 321 16.87 -56.21 14.48
N ARG A 322 18.12 -56.26 14.95
CA ARG A 322 19.17 -57.19 14.51
C ARG A 322 18.77 -58.59 14.99
N LEU A 323 18.44 -59.47 14.05
CA LEU A 323 18.41 -60.92 14.29
C LEU A 323 19.79 -61.52 13.95
N PRO A 324 20.28 -62.55 14.74
CA PRO A 324 21.59 -63.15 14.54
C PRO A 324 21.60 -64.11 13.35
N ALA A 325 22.76 -64.20 12.70
CA ALA A 325 23.04 -65.04 11.55
C ALA A 325 23.00 -66.55 11.87
N PRO A 326 22.52 -67.46 10.95
CA PRO A 326 22.83 -68.87 10.96
C PRO A 326 24.03 -69.17 10.07
N VAL A 327 24.73 -70.20 10.51
CA VAL A 327 26.03 -70.76 10.03
C VAL A 327 25.82 -71.71 8.84
N THR A 328 26.72 -71.57 7.85
CA THR A 328 27.29 -72.53 6.87
C THR A 328 26.51 -73.76 6.39
N GLY A 329 26.62 -74.01 5.07
CA GLY A 329 26.42 -75.34 4.43
C GLY A 329 26.43 -75.25 2.91
N ASP A 330 27.56 -75.54 2.33
CA ASP A 330 27.96 -76.11 1.04
C ASP A 330 27.01 -76.24 -0.17
N SER A 331 27.56 -75.74 -1.27
CA SER A 331 27.78 -76.28 -2.62
C SER A 331 26.63 -76.87 -3.45
N ILE A 332 26.67 -76.54 -4.68
CA ILE A 332 26.66 -77.32 -5.92
C ILE A 332 25.73 -76.79 -7.02
N THR A 333 26.39 -76.40 -8.13
CA THR A 333 26.07 -76.55 -9.57
C THR A 333 24.84 -75.98 -10.25
N SER A 334 25.21 -75.18 -11.24
CA SER A 334 24.82 -75.23 -12.68
C SER A 334 23.35 -75.24 -13.07
N GLY A 335 23.04 -74.37 -13.98
CA GLY A 335 21.88 -74.51 -14.86
C GLY A 335 21.43 -73.20 -15.55
N HIS A 336 21.93 -73.10 -16.67
CA HIS A 336 21.53 -72.35 -17.91
C HIS A 336 20.06 -72.02 -18.07
N MET A 337 19.88 -70.92 -18.84
CA MET A 337 18.90 -70.59 -19.89
C MET A 337 17.72 -69.64 -19.55
N ALA A 338 17.76 -68.63 -20.37
CA ALA A 338 16.79 -68.09 -21.31
C ALA A 338 15.79 -67.08 -20.73
N ASP A 339 16.02 -65.78 -21.07
CA ASP A 339 15.36 -65.00 -22.13
C ASP A 339 13.83 -65.06 -22.10
N THR A 340 13.20 -63.99 -21.77
CA THR A 340 12.04 -63.41 -22.53
C THR A 340 11.65 -62.04 -21.97
N THR A 341 11.90 -61.02 -22.76
CA THR A 341 11.14 -59.76 -22.75
C THR A 341 9.73 -59.97 -23.28
N PRO A 342 8.79 -59.16 -22.90
CA PRO A 342 8.05 -58.45 -23.95
C PRO A 342 7.93 -56.92 -23.79
N HIS A 343 8.28 -56.30 -24.83
CA HIS A 343 7.80 -55.00 -25.28
C HIS A 343 6.28 -54.88 -25.19
N MET A 344 5.76 -53.75 -24.76
CA MET A 344 4.49 -53.26 -25.25
C MET A 344 4.55 -51.73 -25.47
N SER A 345 4.18 -51.42 -26.64
CA SER A 345 4.23 -50.28 -27.51
C SER A 345 3.27 -49.15 -27.14
N TYR A 346 3.72 -47.99 -27.54
CA TYR A 346 2.97 -46.74 -27.75
C TYR A 346 1.62 -46.90 -28.45
N GLY A 347 0.60 -46.19 -27.96
CA GLY A 347 -0.65 -45.90 -28.65
C GLY A 347 -0.85 -44.39 -28.76
N ARG A 348 -0.60 -43.85 -29.93
CA ARG A 348 -0.90 -42.48 -30.39
C ARG A 348 -2.35 -42.51 -30.86
N ILE A 349 -3.16 -41.56 -30.40
CA ILE A 349 -4.46 -41.29 -31.06
C ILE A 349 -4.47 -39.83 -31.50
N THR A 350 -4.55 -39.70 -32.82
CA THR A 350 -4.78 -38.48 -33.59
C THR A 350 -6.26 -38.22 -33.73
N GLY A 351 -6.66 -36.91 -33.65
CA GLY A 351 -7.60 -36.25 -34.53
C GLY A 351 -9.11 -36.48 -34.35
N MET A 352 -9.79 -35.39 -34.07
CA MET A 352 -11.07 -35.11 -34.78
C MET A 352 -11.39 -33.62 -34.67
N GLU A 353 -11.32 -32.95 -35.83
CA GLU A 353 -11.98 -31.69 -36.10
C GLU A 353 -13.49 -31.92 -36.17
N ALA A 354 -14.27 -30.95 -35.74
CA ALA A 354 -15.65 -30.78 -36.14
C ALA A 354 -16.01 -29.29 -36.19
N ASP A 355 -16.17 -28.79 -37.40
CA ASP A 355 -16.89 -27.58 -37.77
C ASP A 355 -18.31 -27.55 -37.22
N ILE A 356 -18.76 -26.38 -36.73
CA ILE A 356 -20.18 -25.98 -36.83
C ILE A 356 -20.25 -24.49 -37.09
N GLN A 357 -20.88 -24.15 -38.20
CA GLN A 357 -21.28 -22.85 -38.70
C GLN A 357 -22.39 -22.21 -37.85
N THR A 358 -22.37 -20.89 -37.90
CA THR A 358 -23.42 -19.89 -37.54
C THR A 358 -24.84 -20.20 -38.14
N PRO A 359 -25.93 -19.55 -37.60
CA PRO A 359 -26.23 -18.18 -38.02
C PRO A 359 -26.24 -17.13 -36.89
#